data_fda3dee520c2d7aff58053f37dce6f69
#
_entry.id   fda3dee520c2d7aff58053f37dce6f69
#
_cell.length_a   1.000
_cell.length_b   1.000
_cell.length_c   1.000
_cell.angle_alpha   90.00
_cell.angle_beta   90.00
_cell.angle_gamma   90.00
#
_symmetry.space_group_name_H-M   'P 1'
#
loop_
_entity.id
_entity.type
_entity.pdbx_description
1 polymer ?
#
loop_
_entity_poly.entity_id
_entity_poly.type
_entity_poly.pdbx_seq_one_letter_code
_entity_poly.pdbx_strand_id
1 'polypeptide(L)'
;MIAIYTIVCLVLALLLIYFWLYQKVSKHIPENYPNAANLQKIDSNKKTLVCFGDSNTHGNVSYNWVNDLRSELDDYWVFNAGVNSDLTYTLLRRISDVIAAKPDLITILIGTNDVNATMNIKMEKRYQQLGRIGKDISPNFEDFKANYQQIIQILKQKTSAKIAVMSLPVMGEDLAHEANLRADKYSEFIKQLASDENLLYLPLREKQKAFLENNPQPLKHTFEETYILLNYSVIWHYIFGKSWDYVTAKHGFQLTPDNLHQNSIAGGMIRDLVKEAILKNK
;
A
#
# COMPACT_ATOMS: atom_id res chain seq x y z
N MET A 1 36.61 7.06 -31.77
CA MET A 1 36.08 5.69 -31.45
C MET A 1 35.89 5.48 -29.94
N ILE A 2 36.93 5.64 -29.10
CA ILE A 2 36.86 5.41 -27.64
C ILE A 2 35.68 6.16 -26.98
N ALA A 3 35.50 7.44 -27.25
CA ALA A 3 34.40 8.25 -26.68
C ALA A 3 33.01 7.68 -27.04
N ILE A 4 32.81 7.18 -28.24
CA ILE A 4 31.55 6.56 -28.67
C ILE A 4 31.29 5.27 -27.89
N TYR A 5 32.31 4.41 -27.75
CA TYR A 5 32.18 3.18 -26.96
C TYR A 5 31.87 3.49 -25.50
N THR A 6 32.51 4.49 -24.91
CA THR A 6 32.23 4.93 -23.52
C THR A 6 30.77 5.38 -23.36
N ILE A 7 30.26 6.21 -24.30
CA ILE A 7 28.86 6.67 -24.26
C ILE A 7 27.91 5.48 -24.41
N VAL A 8 28.17 4.56 -25.34
CA VAL A 8 27.33 3.37 -25.53
C VAL A 8 27.30 2.51 -24.26
N CYS A 9 28.46 2.27 -23.63
CA CYS A 9 28.52 1.52 -22.38
C CYS A 9 27.75 2.19 -21.25
N LEU A 10 27.83 3.51 -21.11
CA LEU A 10 27.07 4.27 -20.10
C LEU A 10 25.56 4.18 -20.34
N VAL A 11 25.12 4.32 -21.59
CA VAL A 11 23.68 4.19 -21.94
C VAL A 11 23.18 2.79 -21.62
N LEU A 12 23.93 1.75 -21.99
CA LEU A 12 23.58 0.35 -21.69
C LEU A 12 23.50 0.12 -20.16
N ALA A 13 24.46 0.64 -19.40
CA ALA A 13 24.44 0.53 -17.95
C ALA A 13 23.20 1.20 -17.34
N LEU A 14 22.84 2.40 -17.80
CA LEU A 14 21.62 3.10 -17.35
C LEU A 14 20.34 2.33 -17.71
N LEU A 15 20.28 1.74 -18.90
CA LEU A 15 19.16 0.90 -19.30
C LEU A 15 19.02 -0.35 -18.43
N LEU A 16 20.14 -1.00 -18.09
CA LEU A 16 20.15 -2.18 -17.21
C LEU A 16 19.70 -1.80 -15.79
N ILE A 17 20.17 -0.68 -15.26
CA ILE A 17 19.74 -0.14 -13.96
C ILE A 17 18.24 0.15 -13.99
N TYR A 18 17.76 0.85 -15.02
CA TYR A 18 16.33 1.15 -15.17
C TYR A 18 15.48 -0.13 -15.23
N PHE A 19 15.91 -1.11 -16.04
CA PHE A 19 15.21 -2.39 -16.14
C PHE A 19 15.17 -3.14 -14.80
N TRP A 20 16.30 -3.17 -14.09
CA TRP A 20 16.39 -3.78 -12.76
C TRP A 20 15.45 -3.08 -11.75
N LEU A 21 15.45 -1.74 -11.69
CA LEU A 21 14.52 -0.98 -10.85
C LEU A 21 13.06 -1.26 -11.23
N TYR A 22 12.76 -1.30 -12.53
CA TYR A 22 11.43 -1.64 -13.01
C TYR A 22 10.97 -3.01 -12.54
N GLN A 23 11.84 -4.03 -12.62
CA GLN A 23 11.53 -5.37 -12.11
C GLN A 23 11.28 -5.34 -10.59
N LYS A 24 12.14 -4.68 -9.83
CA LYS A 24 12.01 -4.56 -8.37
C LYS A 24 10.72 -3.86 -7.96
N VAL A 25 10.37 -2.75 -8.60
CA VAL A 25 9.23 -1.92 -8.21
C VAL A 25 7.91 -2.42 -8.80
N SER A 26 7.92 -2.89 -10.06
CA SER A 26 6.66 -3.14 -10.78
C SER A 26 6.28 -4.61 -10.93
N LYS A 27 7.24 -5.53 -10.83
CA LYS A 27 7.02 -6.95 -11.10
C LYS A 27 7.23 -7.86 -9.90
N HIS A 28 8.02 -7.41 -8.93
CA HIS A 28 8.27 -8.18 -7.71
C HIS A 28 6.97 -8.31 -6.90
N ILE A 29 6.73 -9.49 -6.37
CA ILE A 29 5.70 -9.77 -5.36
C ILE A 29 6.40 -10.10 -4.02
N PRO A 30 5.76 -9.90 -2.86
CA PRO A 30 6.35 -10.25 -1.57
C PRO A 30 6.78 -11.72 -1.50
N GLU A 31 7.91 -11.99 -0.83
CA GLU A 31 8.40 -13.38 -0.64
C GLU A 31 7.37 -14.28 0.04
N ASN A 32 6.63 -13.71 0.99
CA ASN A 32 5.57 -14.38 1.74
C ASN A 32 4.17 -14.09 1.18
N TYR A 33 4.06 -13.86 -0.14
CA TYR A 33 2.76 -13.77 -0.81
C TYR A 33 2.03 -15.12 -0.73
N PRO A 34 0.70 -15.17 -0.54
CA PRO A 34 -0.07 -16.42 -0.43
C PRO A 34 -0.24 -17.14 -1.78
N ASN A 35 0.87 -17.52 -2.41
CA ASN A 35 0.89 -18.35 -3.60
C ASN A 35 0.98 -19.85 -3.24
N ALA A 36 0.77 -20.73 -4.22
CA ALA A 36 0.73 -22.18 -4.01
C ALA A 36 1.99 -22.71 -3.26
N ALA A 37 3.18 -22.18 -3.56
CA ALA A 37 4.42 -22.61 -2.92
C ALA A 37 4.51 -22.19 -1.44
N ASN A 38 4.01 -21.01 -1.10
CA ASN A 38 4.02 -20.51 0.27
C ASN A 38 2.89 -21.10 1.11
N LEU A 39 1.75 -21.42 0.50
CA LEU A 39 0.64 -22.10 1.18
C LEU A 39 1.04 -23.49 1.69
N GLN A 40 1.94 -24.18 1.00
CA GLN A 40 2.47 -25.49 1.44
C GLN A 40 3.39 -25.41 2.66
N LYS A 41 3.87 -24.22 3.03
CA LYS A 41 4.79 -23.99 4.14
C LYS A 41 4.09 -23.56 5.43
N ILE A 42 2.77 -23.39 5.41
CA ILE A 42 2.01 -22.90 6.59
C ILE A 42 2.23 -23.87 7.77
N ASP A 43 2.64 -23.29 8.89
CA ASP A 43 2.68 -24.03 10.16
C ASP A 43 1.26 -24.11 10.72
N SER A 44 0.70 -25.32 10.74
CA SER A 44 -0.65 -25.60 11.23
C SER A 44 -0.87 -25.31 12.72
N ASN A 45 0.21 -25.10 13.49
CA ASN A 45 0.12 -24.72 14.89
C ASN A 45 -0.06 -23.21 15.09
N LYS A 46 0.06 -22.41 14.02
CA LYS A 46 -0.08 -20.97 14.04
C LYS A 46 -1.39 -20.53 13.39
N LYS A 47 -1.95 -19.43 13.91
CA LYS A 47 -3.03 -18.73 13.23
C LYS A 47 -2.51 -18.07 11.95
N THR A 48 -3.35 -17.91 10.95
CA THR A 48 -2.97 -17.28 9.68
C THR A 48 -3.50 -15.85 9.62
N LEU A 49 -2.58 -14.89 9.42
CA LEU A 49 -2.87 -13.49 9.14
C LEU A 49 -2.54 -13.19 7.69
N VAL A 50 -3.49 -12.60 6.95
CA VAL A 50 -3.22 -12.09 5.60
C VAL A 50 -3.38 -10.57 5.57
N CYS A 51 -2.30 -9.87 5.24
CA CYS A 51 -2.30 -8.42 5.01
C CYS A 51 -2.58 -8.15 3.53
N PHE A 52 -3.80 -7.70 3.21
CA PHE A 52 -4.32 -7.55 1.85
C PHE A 52 -4.38 -6.07 1.46
N GLY A 53 -3.70 -5.67 0.38
CA GLY A 53 -3.63 -4.26 0.01
C GLY A 53 -2.75 -3.96 -1.20
N ASP A 54 -2.35 -2.70 -1.29
CA ASP A 54 -1.54 -2.15 -2.38
C ASP A 54 -0.04 -2.05 -2.03
N SER A 55 0.65 -1.02 -2.56
CA SER A 55 2.07 -0.76 -2.32
C SER A 55 2.39 -0.44 -0.85
N ASN A 56 1.46 0.15 -0.11
CA ASN A 56 1.61 0.43 1.31
C ASN A 56 1.59 -0.85 2.17
N THR A 57 1.06 -1.95 1.63
CA THR A 57 1.12 -3.28 2.23
C THR A 57 2.30 -4.07 1.69
N HIS A 58 2.61 -3.97 0.39
CA HIS A 58 3.75 -4.66 -0.22
C HIS A 58 5.07 -4.32 0.48
N GLY A 59 5.33 -3.03 0.70
CA GLY A 59 6.50 -2.56 1.44
C GLY A 59 7.81 -2.49 0.64
N ASN A 60 7.78 -2.58 -0.71
CA ASN A 60 8.98 -2.44 -1.53
C ASN A 60 9.22 -1.00 -2.06
N VAL A 61 8.22 -0.13 -2.00
CA VAL A 61 8.33 1.33 -2.22
C VAL A 61 7.86 2.11 -1.00
N SER A 62 7.64 1.41 0.09
CA SER A 62 7.15 1.86 1.38
C SER A 62 7.88 1.10 2.47
N TYR A 63 7.78 1.52 3.71
CA TYR A 63 8.24 0.73 4.85
C TYR A 63 7.47 -0.59 4.94
N ASN A 64 8.17 -1.69 5.17
CA ASN A 64 7.57 -3.03 5.19
C ASN A 64 7.12 -3.43 6.59
N TRP A 65 6.03 -2.84 7.06
CA TRP A 65 5.41 -3.13 8.35
C TRP A 65 4.91 -4.58 8.49
N VAL A 66 4.63 -5.27 7.35
CA VAL A 66 4.23 -6.69 7.37
C VAL A 66 5.38 -7.58 7.79
N ASN A 67 6.62 -7.24 7.40
CA ASN A 67 7.79 -7.97 7.87
C ASN A 67 8.01 -7.80 9.38
N ASP A 68 7.71 -6.62 9.94
CA ASP A 68 7.76 -6.43 11.40
C ASP A 68 6.74 -7.33 12.09
N LEU A 69 5.48 -7.36 11.63
CA LEU A 69 4.47 -8.27 12.17
C LEU A 69 4.92 -9.72 12.11
N ARG A 70 5.53 -10.12 10.99
CA ARG A 70 6.04 -11.48 10.80
C ARG A 70 7.12 -11.84 11.81
N SER A 71 7.96 -10.88 12.22
CA SER A 71 9.03 -11.08 13.20
C SER A 71 8.56 -10.96 14.66
N GLU A 72 7.44 -10.27 14.90
CA GLU A 72 6.94 -9.96 16.24
C GLU A 72 5.77 -10.85 16.70
N LEU A 73 5.12 -11.58 15.77
CA LEU A 73 3.94 -12.39 16.04
C LEU A 73 4.26 -13.89 15.95
N ASP A 74 4.79 -14.46 17.04
CA ASP A 74 5.16 -15.88 17.09
C ASP A 74 3.98 -16.83 16.87
N ASP A 75 2.77 -16.42 17.30
CA ASP A 75 1.54 -17.21 17.20
C ASP A 75 0.88 -17.17 15.82
N TYR A 76 1.44 -16.36 14.88
CA TYR A 76 0.85 -16.15 13.55
C TYR A 76 1.78 -16.52 12.40
N TRP A 77 1.20 -17.14 11.39
CA TRP A 77 1.77 -17.22 10.05
C TRP A 77 1.30 -16.03 9.24
N VAL A 78 2.21 -15.09 8.94
CA VAL A 78 1.84 -13.81 8.32
C VAL A 78 2.12 -13.83 6.84
N PHE A 79 1.10 -13.59 6.01
CA PHE A 79 1.22 -13.37 4.57
C PHE A 79 1.14 -11.88 4.22
N ASN A 80 2.00 -11.47 3.30
CA ASN A 80 1.93 -10.18 2.65
C ASN A 80 1.26 -10.33 1.28
N ALA A 81 -0.01 -9.96 1.18
CA ALA A 81 -0.76 -9.93 -0.05
C ALA A 81 -0.89 -8.50 -0.62
N GLY A 82 0.16 -7.68 -0.46
CA GLY A 82 0.29 -6.36 -1.06
C GLY A 82 0.80 -6.44 -2.49
N VAL A 83 0.22 -5.66 -3.41
CA VAL A 83 0.70 -5.53 -4.80
C VAL A 83 0.68 -4.06 -5.21
N ASN A 84 1.81 -3.56 -5.72
CA ASN A 84 1.96 -2.17 -6.10
C ASN A 84 0.92 -1.72 -7.12
N SER A 85 0.43 -0.50 -6.93
CA SER A 85 -0.56 0.16 -7.81
C SER A 85 -1.92 -0.54 -7.88
N ASP A 86 -2.24 -1.46 -6.96
CA ASP A 86 -3.55 -2.07 -6.92
C ASP A 86 -4.62 -1.06 -6.49
N LEU A 87 -5.77 -1.15 -7.16
CA LEU A 87 -7.04 -0.54 -6.78
C LEU A 87 -7.98 -1.63 -6.27
N THR A 88 -9.15 -1.25 -5.76
CA THR A 88 -10.21 -2.21 -5.40
C THR A 88 -10.58 -3.15 -6.55
N TYR A 89 -10.55 -2.69 -7.80
CA TYR A 89 -10.73 -3.50 -9.01
C TYR A 89 -9.75 -4.69 -9.10
N THR A 90 -8.48 -4.45 -8.77
CA THR A 90 -7.44 -5.48 -8.87
C THR A 90 -7.43 -6.39 -7.65
N LEU A 91 -7.81 -5.91 -6.48
CA LEU A 91 -8.02 -6.76 -5.31
C LEU A 91 -9.04 -7.86 -5.59
N LEU A 92 -10.16 -7.51 -6.21
CA LEU A 92 -11.21 -8.49 -6.60
C LEU A 92 -10.65 -9.61 -7.49
N ARG A 93 -9.73 -9.29 -8.42
CA ARG A 93 -9.16 -10.28 -9.36
C ARG A 93 -8.27 -11.32 -8.68
N ARG A 94 -7.71 -11.02 -7.50
CA ARG A 94 -6.80 -11.91 -6.77
C ARG A 94 -7.27 -12.28 -5.35
N ILE A 95 -8.54 -12.04 -5.06
CA ILE A 95 -9.14 -12.39 -3.77
C ILE A 95 -9.07 -13.89 -3.47
N SER A 96 -9.04 -14.72 -4.51
CA SER A 96 -8.88 -16.19 -4.41
C SER A 96 -7.59 -16.59 -3.69
N ASP A 97 -6.50 -15.84 -3.86
CA ASP A 97 -5.21 -16.13 -3.22
C ASP A 97 -5.31 -15.96 -1.70
N VAL A 98 -6.05 -14.92 -1.26
CA VAL A 98 -6.33 -14.66 0.15
C VAL A 98 -7.21 -15.76 0.74
N ILE A 99 -8.27 -16.17 0.03
CA ILE A 99 -9.18 -17.23 0.46
C ILE A 99 -8.42 -18.57 0.58
N ALA A 100 -7.53 -18.87 -0.36
CA ALA A 100 -6.74 -20.11 -0.36
C ALA A 100 -5.82 -20.24 0.85
N ALA A 101 -5.41 -19.11 1.46
CA ALA A 101 -4.62 -19.09 2.68
C ALA A 101 -5.39 -19.51 3.94
N LYS A 102 -6.73 -19.68 3.86
CA LYS A 102 -7.62 -20.01 4.99
C LYS A 102 -7.33 -19.15 6.23
N PRO A 103 -7.40 -17.82 6.12
CA PRO A 103 -6.97 -16.91 7.18
C PRO A 103 -7.89 -16.97 8.40
N ASP A 104 -7.29 -16.74 9.58
CA ASP A 104 -8.01 -16.43 10.82
C ASP A 104 -8.29 -14.92 10.94
N LEU A 105 -7.38 -14.11 10.38
CA LEU A 105 -7.50 -12.66 10.35
C LEU A 105 -7.06 -12.12 8.99
N ILE A 106 -7.85 -11.20 8.44
CA ILE A 106 -7.49 -10.45 7.24
C ILE A 106 -7.45 -8.97 7.60
N THR A 107 -6.35 -8.28 7.27
CA THR A 107 -6.32 -6.82 7.30
C THR A 107 -6.39 -6.27 5.89
N ILE A 108 -7.19 -5.23 5.66
CA ILE A 108 -7.38 -4.61 4.34
C ILE A 108 -6.96 -3.14 4.40
N LEU A 109 -5.93 -2.80 3.61
CA LEU A 109 -5.48 -1.43 3.40
C LEU A 109 -5.44 -1.16 1.90
N ILE A 110 -6.50 -0.56 1.37
CA ILE A 110 -6.70 -0.31 -0.06
C ILE A 110 -7.54 0.94 -0.28
N GLY A 111 -7.28 1.66 -1.39
CA GLY A 111 -8.03 2.82 -1.81
C GLY A 111 -7.16 4.04 -2.12
N THR A 112 -5.88 4.05 -1.70
CA THR A 112 -4.94 5.13 -2.05
C THR A 112 -4.84 5.32 -3.57
N ASN A 113 -4.74 4.22 -4.32
CA ASN A 113 -4.69 4.27 -5.78
C ASN A 113 -6.05 4.57 -6.40
N ASP A 114 -7.16 4.16 -5.77
CA ASP A 114 -8.51 4.53 -6.21
C ASP A 114 -8.69 6.05 -6.14
N VAL A 115 -8.32 6.69 -5.02
CA VAL A 115 -8.31 8.15 -4.89
C VAL A 115 -7.39 8.79 -5.92
N ASN A 116 -6.14 8.32 -6.00
CA ASN A 116 -5.14 8.91 -6.91
C ASN A 116 -5.55 8.84 -8.37
N ALA A 117 -6.23 7.76 -8.80
CA ALA A 117 -6.73 7.59 -10.15
C ALA A 117 -7.82 8.63 -10.52
N THR A 118 -8.53 9.16 -9.53
CA THR A 118 -9.55 10.20 -9.75
C THR A 118 -9.00 11.63 -9.77
N MET A 119 -7.72 11.84 -9.42
CA MET A 119 -7.15 13.18 -9.31
C MET A 119 -7.12 13.94 -10.64
N ASN A 120 -6.78 13.27 -11.73
CA ASN A 120 -6.79 13.84 -13.06
C ASN A 120 -6.66 12.74 -14.14
N ILE A 121 -6.94 13.13 -15.40
CA ILE A 121 -6.89 12.21 -16.55
C ILE A 121 -5.52 11.54 -16.78
N LYS A 122 -4.42 12.19 -16.39
CA LYS A 122 -3.07 11.61 -16.50
C LYS A 122 -2.92 10.42 -15.56
N MET A 123 -3.47 10.53 -14.35
CA MET A 123 -3.45 9.45 -13.36
C MET A 123 -4.35 8.30 -13.79
N GLU A 124 -5.56 8.58 -14.24
CA GLU A 124 -6.45 7.56 -14.81
C GLU A 124 -5.74 6.76 -15.91
N LYS A 125 -5.20 7.44 -16.93
CA LYS A 125 -4.45 6.81 -18.03
C LYS A 125 -3.25 6.00 -17.55
N ARG A 126 -2.58 6.42 -16.49
CA ARG A 126 -1.48 5.67 -15.90
C ARG A 126 -1.94 4.30 -15.38
N TYR A 127 -3.05 4.24 -14.64
CA TYR A 127 -3.57 2.96 -14.14
C TYR A 127 -4.12 2.07 -15.26
N GLN A 128 -4.67 2.66 -16.32
CA GLN A 128 -5.03 1.94 -17.56
C GLN A 128 -3.79 1.33 -18.23
N GLN A 129 -2.70 2.10 -18.38
CA GLN A 129 -1.43 1.64 -18.96
C GLN A 129 -0.75 0.56 -18.14
N LEU A 130 -0.88 0.62 -16.81
CA LEU A 130 -0.40 -0.41 -15.89
C LEU A 130 -1.29 -1.68 -15.90
N GLY A 131 -2.40 -1.68 -16.63
CA GLY A 131 -3.36 -2.79 -16.69
C GLY A 131 -4.14 -3.00 -15.39
N ARG A 132 -4.18 -1.98 -14.52
CA ARG A 132 -4.90 -2.05 -13.24
C ARG A 132 -6.40 -1.89 -13.41
N ILE A 133 -6.81 -1.08 -14.39
CA ILE A 133 -8.21 -0.91 -14.81
C ILE A 133 -8.31 -1.08 -16.33
N GLY A 134 -9.52 -1.35 -16.85
CA GLY A 134 -9.79 -1.40 -18.26
C GLY A 134 -9.58 -0.03 -18.93
N LYS A 135 -9.30 -0.01 -20.24
CA LYS A 135 -9.05 1.22 -20.98
C LYS A 135 -10.31 2.13 -21.10
N ASP A 136 -11.45 1.54 -20.91
CA ASP A 136 -12.80 2.13 -20.96
C ASP A 136 -13.36 2.46 -19.57
N ILE A 137 -12.57 2.20 -18.51
CA ILE A 137 -12.98 2.46 -17.13
C ILE A 137 -12.39 3.80 -16.66
N SER A 138 -13.27 4.70 -16.22
CA SER A 138 -12.92 5.91 -15.47
C SER A 138 -13.25 5.69 -13.99
N PRO A 139 -12.25 5.51 -13.14
CA PRO A 139 -12.48 5.25 -11.71
C PRO A 139 -13.24 6.38 -11.04
N ASN A 140 -14.14 6.02 -10.16
CA ASN A 140 -14.93 6.97 -9.38
C ASN A 140 -15.25 6.41 -7.99
N PHE A 141 -15.84 7.26 -7.14
CA PHE A 141 -16.15 6.87 -5.77
C PHE A 141 -17.23 5.79 -5.67
N GLU A 142 -18.21 5.77 -6.56
CA GLU A 142 -19.28 4.76 -6.53
C GLU A 142 -18.73 3.37 -6.87
N ASP A 143 -17.86 3.27 -7.85
CA ASP A 143 -17.18 2.02 -8.20
C ASP A 143 -16.28 1.53 -7.04
N PHE A 144 -15.55 2.45 -6.40
CA PHE A 144 -14.79 2.11 -5.20
C PHE A 144 -15.67 1.49 -4.13
N LYS A 145 -16.82 2.10 -3.82
CA LYS A 145 -17.77 1.58 -2.83
C LYS A 145 -18.27 0.19 -3.21
N ALA A 146 -18.71 0.04 -4.44
CA ALA A 146 -19.24 -1.24 -4.95
C ALA A 146 -18.19 -2.36 -4.88
N ASN A 147 -16.97 -2.08 -5.35
CA ASN A 147 -15.87 -3.03 -5.30
C ASN A 147 -15.47 -3.38 -3.85
N TYR A 148 -15.41 -2.40 -2.96
CA TYR A 148 -15.05 -2.63 -1.56
C TYR A 148 -16.10 -3.49 -0.85
N GLN A 149 -17.38 -3.18 -1.04
CA GLN A 149 -18.49 -3.99 -0.52
C GLN A 149 -18.43 -5.43 -1.06
N GLN A 150 -18.17 -5.60 -2.36
CA GLN A 150 -18.04 -6.92 -2.97
C GLN A 150 -16.86 -7.70 -2.38
N ILE A 151 -15.70 -7.06 -2.13
CA ILE A 151 -14.56 -7.68 -1.45
C ILE A 151 -14.98 -8.21 -0.09
N ILE A 152 -15.64 -7.39 0.74
CA ILE A 152 -16.09 -7.78 2.07
C ILE A 152 -17.09 -8.95 2.00
N GLN A 153 -18.08 -8.86 1.11
CA GLN A 153 -19.07 -9.92 0.94
C GLN A 153 -18.44 -11.26 0.55
N ILE A 154 -17.52 -11.26 -0.43
CA ILE A 154 -16.83 -12.49 -0.85
C ILE A 154 -16.01 -13.07 0.30
N LEU A 155 -15.25 -12.26 1.02
CA LEU A 155 -14.43 -12.73 2.14
C LEU A 155 -15.29 -13.30 3.27
N LYS A 156 -16.41 -12.67 3.62
CA LYS A 156 -17.36 -13.18 4.63
C LYS A 156 -18.02 -14.49 4.21
N GLN A 157 -18.31 -14.66 2.92
CA GLN A 157 -18.94 -15.88 2.39
C GLN A 157 -17.95 -17.04 2.25
N LYS A 158 -16.69 -16.76 1.96
CA LYS A 158 -15.69 -17.77 1.58
C LYS A 158 -14.67 -18.07 2.67
N THR A 159 -14.66 -17.31 3.76
CA THR A 159 -13.75 -17.52 4.89
C THR A 159 -14.49 -17.36 6.22
N SER A 160 -13.92 -17.93 7.28
CA SER A 160 -14.32 -17.67 8.67
C SER A 160 -13.47 -16.58 9.33
N ALA A 161 -12.65 -15.88 8.56
CA ALA A 161 -11.71 -14.91 9.07
C ALA A 161 -12.40 -13.71 9.73
N LYS A 162 -11.82 -13.21 10.80
CA LYS A 162 -12.09 -11.84 11.23
C LYS A 162 -11.51 -10.89 10.19
N ILE A 163 -12.25 -9.84 9.86
CA ILE A 163 -11.83 -8.85 8.86
C ILE A 163 -11.62 -7.51 9.57
N ALA A 164 -10.42 -6.94 9.38
CA ALA A 164 -10.05 -5.62 9.85
C ALA A 164 -9.81 -4.71 8.64
N VAL A 165 -10.51 -3.59 8.58
CA VAL A 165 -10.38 -2.59 7.51
C VAL A 165 -9.76 -1.32 8.05
N MET A 166 -8.85 -0.71 7.27
CA MET A 166 -8.17 0.52 7.67
C MET A 166 -8.70 1.71 6.89
N SER A 167 -8.84 2.86 7.57
CA SER A 167 -8.92 4.14 6.87
C SER A 167 -7.67 4.39 6.04
N LEU A 168 -7.79 5.17 4.96
CA LEU A 168 -6.67 5.44 4.05
C LEU A 168 -5.56 6.23 4.75
N PRO A 169 -4.29 6.01 4.43
CA PRO A 169 -3.23 6.85 4.92
C PRO A 169 -3.38 8.29 4.40
N VAL A 170 -2.67 9.23 4.98
CA VAL A 170 -2.56 10.58 4.41
C VAL A 170 -1.97 10.53 3.00
N MET A 171 -2.49 11.37 2.12
CA MET A 171 -2.04 11.52 0.73
C MET A 171 -1.35 12.88 0.58
N GLY A 172 -0.03 12.88 0.82
CA GLY A 172 0.71 14.08 1.09
C GLY A 172 0.45 14.64 2.49
N GLU A 173 1.28 15.57 2.92
CA GLU A 173 1.22 16.12 4.28
C GLU A 173 0.50 17.49 4.34
N ASP A 174 0.05 18.02 3.20
CA ASP A 174 -0.95 19.08 3.14
C ASP A 174 -2.34 18.48 3.35
N LEU A 175 -2.85 18.56 4.57
CA LEU A 175 -4.16 18.00 4.92
C LEU A 175 -5.33 18.73 4.25
N ALA A 176 -5.12 19.96 3.76
CA ALA A 176 -6.13 20.73 3.03
C ALA A 176 -6.13 20.43 1.52
N HIS A 177 -5.14 19.69 1.02
CA HIS A 177 -5.05 19.34 -0.40
C HIS A 177 -6.20 18.42 -0.83
N GLU A 178 -6.67 18.58 -2.07
CA GLU A 178 -7.79 17.81 -2.66
C GLU A 178 -7.63 16.29 -2.53
N ALA A 179 -6.41 15.76 -2.63
CA ALA A 179 -6.14 14.34 -2.44
C ALA A 179 -6.51 13.87 -1.03
N ASN A 180 -6.20 14.67 -0.01
CA ASN A 180 -6.58 14.39 1.37
C ASN A 180 -8.08 14.53 1.60
N LEU A 181 -8.73 15.55 1.02
CA LEU A 181 -10.18 15.72 1.11
C LEU A 181 -10.94 14.54 0.49
N ARG A 182 -10.46 14.02 -0.65
CA ARG A 182 -11.02 12.80 -1.25
C ARG A 182 -10.76 11.59 -0.38
N ALA A 183 -9.54 11.43 0.15
CA ALA A 183 -9.20 10.32 1.02
C ALA A 183 -10.01 10.33 2.34
N ASP A 184 -10.40 11.52 2.85
CA ASP A 184 -11.34 11.65 3.99
C ASP A 184 -12.70 11.03 3.63
N LYS A 185 -13.26 11.36 2.45
CA LYS A 185 -14.54 10.82 1.98
C LYS A 185 -14.50 9.29 1.82
N TYR A 186 -13.41 8.75 1.27
CA TYR A 186 -13.23 7.30 1.11
C TYR A 186 -13.06 6.60 2.46
N SER A 187 -12.33 7.21 3.38
CA SER A 187 -12.13 6.69 4.74
C SER A 187 -13.42 6.67 5.56
N GLU A 188 -14.25 7.70 5.44
CA GLU A 188 -15.56 7.73 6.10
C GLU A 188 -16.48 6.61 5.61
N PHE A 189 -16.47 6.34 4.30
CA PHE A 189 -17.20 5.18 3.76
C PHE A 189 -16.66 3.85 4.33
N ILE A 190 -15.33 3.67 4.41
CA ILE A 190 -14.74 2.45 5.01
C ILE A 190 -15.16 2.30 6.46
N LYS A 191 -15.17 3.39 7.23
CA LYS A 191 -15.59 3.41 8.63
C LYS A 191 -17.07 3.03 8.78
N GLN A 192 -17.94 3.62 7.95
CA GLN A 192 -19.36 3.29 7.95
C GLN A 192 -19.59 1.81 7.57
N LEU A 193 -18.94 1.33 6.52
CA LEU A 193 -19.01 -0.07 6.10
C LEU A 193 -18.53 -1.02 7.21
N ALA A 194 -17.47 -0.64 7.93
CA ALA A 194 -17.00 -1.45 9.06
C ALA A 194 -18.07 -1.57 10.16
N SER A 195 -18.78 -0.49 10.45
CA SER A 195 -19.91 -0.49 11.40
C SER A 195 -21.06 -1.35 10.91
N ASP A 196 -21.49 -1.15 9.66
CA ASP A 196 -22.65 -1.84 9.06
C ASP A 196 -22.43 -3.35 8.94
N GLU A 197 -21.20 -3.75 8.63
CA GLU A 197 -20.80 -5.13 8.40
C GLU A 197 -20.18 -5.81 9.65
N ASN A 198 -20.14 -5.11 10.80
CA ASN A 198 -19.52 -5.60 12.04
C ASN A 198 -18.07 -6.05 11.85
N LEU A 199 -17.25 -5.22 11.19
CA LEU A 199 -15.83 -5.43 10.97
C LEU A 199 -14.99 -4.68 12.00
N LEU A 200 -13.72 -5.06 12.14
CA LEU A 200 -12.76 -4.30 12.94
C LEU A 200 -12.32 -3.06 12.15
N TYR A 201 -12.57 -1.88 12.68
CA TYR A 201 -12.08 -0.63 12.09
C TYR A 201 -10.75 -0.21 12.70
N LEU A 202 -9.75 0.07 11.84
CA LEU A 202 -8.42 0.52 12.22
C LEU A 202 -8.22 1.98 11.78
N PRO A 203 -8.22 2.96 12.71
CA PRO A 203 -8.25 4.40 12.42
C PRO A 203 -6.87 4.94 12.04
N LEU A 204 -6.28 4.48 10.92
CA LEU A 204 -4.95 4.87 10.47
C LEU A 204 -4.88 6.35 10.12
N ARG A 205 -5.86 6.82 9.31
CA ARG A 205 -5.92 8.20 8.85
C ARG A 205 -6.02 9.18 10.01
N GLU A 206 -6.90 8.89 10.95
CA GLU A 206 -7.11 9.70 12.13
C GLU A 206 -5.81 9.82 12.94
N LYS A 207 -5.08 8.72 13.09
CA LYS A 207 -3.80 8.68 13.82
C LYS A 207 -2.72 9.49 13.10
N GLN A 208 -2.64 9.38 11.77
CA GLN A 208 -1.66 10.13 10.97
C GLN A 208 -1.99 11.63 10.90
N LYS A 209 -3.26 11.99 10.72
CA LYS A 209 -3.69 13.41 10.75
C LYS A 209 -3.38 14.05 12.10
N ALA A 210 -3.74 13.39 13.20
CA ALA A 210 -3.43 13.89 14.54
C ALA A 210 -1.91 14.05 14.76
N PHE A 211 -1.08 13.16 14.22
CA PHE A 211 0.38 13.31 14.28
C PHE A 211 0.85 14.56 13.55
N LEU A 212 0.39 14.80 12.32
CA LEU A 212 0.80 15.98 11.53
C LEU A 212 0.29 17.29 12.13
N GLU A 213 -0.94 17.31 12.65
CA GLU A 213 -1.53 18.47 13.32
C GLU A 213 -0.78 18.85 14.60
N ASN A 214 -0.29 17.85 15.34
CA ASN A 214 0.53 18.07 16.55
C ASN A 214 2.01 18.39 16.25
N ASN A 215 2.46 18.16 15.02
CA ASN A 215 3.84 18.41 14.57
C ASN A 215 3.86 19.23 13.28
N PRO A 216 3.32 20.46 13.26
CA PRO A 216 3.22 21.24 12.03
C PRO A 216 4.61 21.60 11.48
N GLN A 217 4.82 21.38 10.18
CA GLN A 217 6.04 21.73 9.48
C GLN A 217 5.74 22.43 8.15
N PRO A 218 6.59 23.37 7.69
CA PRO A 218 6.43 23.96 6.38
C PRO A 218 6.69 22.92 5.29
N LEU A 219 5.75 22.81 4.35
CA LEU A 219 5.85 21.88 3.22
C LEU A 219 6.82 22.43 2.18
N LYS A 220 7.70 21.58 1.65
CA LYS A 220 8.64 21.90 0.58
C LYS A 220 8.15 21.47 -0.80
N HIS A 221 7.24 20.52 -0.85
CA HIS A 221 6.75 19.89 -2.06
C HIS A 221 5.22 19.80 -2.04
N THR A 222 4.62 19.89 -3.23
CA THR A 222 3.19 19.74 -3.42
C THR A 222 2.83 18.29 -3.78
N PHE A 223 1.56 17.97 -3.78
CA PHE A 223 1.08 16.63 -4.14
C PHE A 223 1.32 16.32 -5.63
N GLU A 224 1.35 17.33 -6.50
CA GLU A 224 1.59 17.20 -7.94
C GLU A 224 2.99 16.66 -8.24
N GLU A 225 3.96 16.86 -7.33
CA GLU A 225 5.33 16.37 -7.45
C GLU A 225 5.50 14.89 -7.11
N THR A 226 4.43 14.21 -6.68
CA THR A 226 4.43 12.81 -6.19
C THR A 226 5.27 11.87 -7.04
N TYR A 227 5.11 11.89 -8.37
CA TYR A 227 5.86 10.95 -9.23
C TYR A 227 7.33 11.30 -9.42
N ILE A 228 7.68 12.57 -9.32
CA ILE A 228 9.07 13.00 -9.31
C ILE A 228 9.71 12.53 -8.01
N LEU A 229 9.05 12.77 -6.89
CA LEU A 229 9.50 12.35 -5.56
C LEU A 229 9.59 10.83 -5.44
N LEU A 230 8.62 10.09 -5.97
CA LEU A 230 8.66 8.62 -6.01
C LEU A 230 9.90 8.10 -6.75
N ASN A 231 10.20 8.65 -7.93
CA ASN A 231 11.39 8.25 -8.69
C ASN A 231 12.67 8.53 -7.92
N TYR A 232 12.79 9.71 -7.29
CA TYR A 232 13.93 10.04 -6.43
C TYR A 232 14.00 9.10 -5.23
N SER A 233 12.87 8.81 -4.58
CA SER A 233 12.79 7.91 -3.44
C SER A 233 13.30 6.51 -3.79
N VAL A 234 12.87 5.97 -4.93
CA VAL A 234 13.31 4.67 -5.45
C VAL A 234 14.82 4.67 -5.73
N ILE A 235 15.34 5.73 -6.36
CA ILE A 235 16.79 5.85 -6.65
C ILE A 235 17.57 5.93 -5.34
N TRP A 236 17.17 6.80 -4.38
CA TRP A 236 17.86 6.92 -3.10
C TRP A 236 17.86 5.60 -2.33
N HIS A 237 16.72 4.89 -2.34
CA HIS A 237 16.62 3.63 -1.61
C HIS A 237 17.43 2.52 -2.27
N TYR A 238 17.19 2.23 -3.57
CA TYR A 238 17.75 1.06 -4.22
C TYR A 238 19.17 1.24 -4.76
N ILE A 239 19.55 2.44 -5.17
CA ILE A 239 20.89 2.71 -5.72
C ILE A 239 21.83 3.17 -4.61
N PHE A 240 21.38 4.06 -3.73
CA PHE A 240 22.22 4.64 -2.67
C PHE A 240 22.03 3.99 -1.30
N GLY A 241 21.18 2.96 -1.17
CA GLY A 241 20.98 2.22 0.07
C GLY A 241 20.39 3.03 1.22
N LYS A 242 19.65 4.12 0.92
CA LYS A 242 19.08 4.99 1.96
C LYS A 242 17.74 4.44 2.47
N SER A 243 17.47 4.63 3.77
CA SER A 243 16.18 4.28 4.35
C SER A 243 15.06 5.20 3.83
N TRP A 244 13.81 4.74 3.92
CA TRP A 244 12.65 5.57 3.62
C TRP A 244 12.58 6.80 4.53
N ASP A 245 13.01 6.69 5.79
CA ASP A 245 13.07 7.80 6.74
C ASP A 245 14.07 8.88 6.30
N TYR A 246 15.25 8.46 5.81
CA TYR A 246 16.22 9.39 5.24
C TYR A 246 15.63 10.15 4.06
N VAL A 247 14.93 9.47 3.18
CA VAL A 247 14.31 10.09 2.00
C VAL A 247 13.18 11.03 2.41
N THR A 248 12.31 10.60 3.34
CA THR A 248 11.26 11.42 3.93
C THR A 248 11.82 12.74 4.48
N ALA A 249 12.84 12.67 5.33
CA ALA A 249 13.50 13.83 5.90
C ALA A 249 14.15 14.73 4.83
N LYS A 250 14.79 14.14 3.82
CA LYS A 250 15.41 14.85 2.70
C LYS A 250 14.38 15.65 1.88
N HIS A 251 13.19 15.11 1.67
CA HIS A 251 12.09 15.81 1.01
C HIS A 251 11.36 16.79 1.95
N GLY A 252 11.67 16.79 3.24
CA GLY A 252 11.07 17.68 4.24
C GLY A 252 9.68 17.25 4.65
N PHE A 253 9.41 15.95 4.58
CA PHE A 253 8.21 15.30 5.08
C PHE A 253 8.46 14.58 6.41
N GLN A 254 7.42 14.10 7.07
CA GLN A 254 7.45 13.43 8.36
C GLN A 254 7.00 11.97 8.31
N LEU A 255 6.03 11.65 7.45
CA LEU A 255 5.38 10.34 7.35
C LEU A 255 5.59 9.67 5.99
N THR A 256 5.79 10.47 4.93
CA THR A 256 5.80 9.97 3.56
C THR A 256 7.09 10.33 2.83
N PRO A 257 7.73 9.40 2.10
CA PRO A 257 8.87 9.74 1.26
C PRO A 257 8.47 10.44 -0.06
N ASP A 258 7.18 10.35 -0.49
CA ASP A 258 6.75 10.77 -1.83
C ASP A 258 5.27 11.13 -1.95
N ASN A 259 4.60 11.51 -0.87
CA ASN A 259 3.17 11.81 -0.78
C ASN A 259 2.21 10.61 -0.81
N LEU A 260 2.65 9.40 -1.17
CA LEU A 260 1.77 8.20 -1.26
C LEU A 260 2.22 7.05 -0.36
N HIS A 261 3.52 6.87 -0.21
CA HIS A 261 4.09 5.74 0.49
C HIS A 261 4.47 6.10 1.92
N GLN A 262 4.65 5.09 2.77
CA GLN A 262 4.84 5.28 4.20
C GLN A 262 6.30 5.05 4.60
N ASN A 263 6.85 5.90 5.48
CA ASN A 263 8.13 5.67 6.14
C ASN A 263 7.97 4.77 7.39
N SER A 264 9.01 4.59 8.21
CA SER A 264 8.96 3.71 9.38
C SER A 264 8.01 4.21 10.47
N ILE A 265 7.85 5.53 10.65
CA ILE A 265 6.92 6.12 11.62
C ILE A 265 5.48 5.76 11.23
N ALA A 266 5.11 6.06 9.98
CA ALA A 266 3.79 5.79 9.48
C ALA A 266 3.48 4.28 9.34
N GLY A 267 4.45 3.49 8.88
CA GLY A 267 4.36 2.03 8.84
C GLY A 267 4.26 1.41 10.22
N GLY A 268 4.96 1.97 11.21
CA GLY A 268 4.82 1.60 12.62
C GLY A 268 3.40 1.82 13.15
N MET A 269 2.74 2.92 12.76
CA MET A 269 1.33 3.17 13.12
C MET A 269 0.41 2.07 12.56
N ILE A 270 0.65 1.60 11.32
CA ILE A 270 -0.12 0.51 10.71
C ILE A 270 0.10 -0.79 11.49
N ARG A 271 1.37 -1.16 11.73
CA ARG A 271 1.74 -2.34 12.50
C ARG A 271 1.06 -2.37 13.87
N ASP A 272 1.13 -1.26 14.59
CA ASP A 272 0.61 -1.17 15.96
C ASP A 272 -0.91 -1.29 15.99
N LEU A 273 -1.63 -0.70 15.04
CA LEU A 273 -3.08 -0.87 14.90
C LEU A 273 -3.46 -2.34 14.63
N VAL A 274 -2.69 -3.05 13.81
CA VAL A 274 -2.92 -4.49 13.58
C VAL A 274 -2.68 -5.30 14.85
N LYS A 275 -1.61 -5.00 15.60
CA LYS A 275 -1.33 -5.66 16.89
C LYS A 275 -2.42 -5.39 17.91
N GLU A 276 -2.93 -4.17 18.02
CA GLU A 276 -4.07 -3.82 18.88
C GLU A 276 -5.32 -4.62 18.51
N ALA A 277 -5.61 -4.77 17.21
CA ALA A 277 -6.72 -5.58 16.72
C ALA A 277 -6.59 -7.06 17.11
N ILE A 278 -5.38 -7.62 17.05
CA ILE A 278 -5.09 -8.99 17.47
C ILE A 278 -5.32 -9.15 18.98
N LEU A 279 -4.84 -8.21 19.80
CA LEU A 279 -4.97 -8.26 21.27
C LEU A 279 -6.43 -8.16 21.73
N LYS A 280 -7.23 -7.31 21.10
CA LYS A 280 -8.67 -7.15 21.40
C LYS A 280 -9.49 -8.39 21.01
N ASN A 281 -8.90 -9.33 20.29
CA ASN A 281 -9.57 -10.52 19.77
C ASN A 281 -9.03 -11.85 20.33
N LYS A 282 -8.13 -11.78 21.33
CA LYS A 282 -7.74 -12.92 22.17
C LYS A 282 -8.77 -13.14 23.26
#